data_e9207fef497066a8f69e53f8d0a5843d
#
_entry.id   e9207fef497066a8f69e53f8d0a5843d
#
_cell.length_a   1.000
_cell.length_b   1.000
_cell.length_c   1.000
_cell.angle_alpha   90.00
_cell.angle_beta   90.00
_cell.angle_gamma   90.00
#
_symmetry.space_group_name_H-M   'P 1'
#
loop_
_entity.id
_entity.type
_entity.pdbx_description
1 polymer ?
#
loop_
_entity_poly.entity_id
_entity_poly.type
_entity_poly.pdbx_seq_one_letter_code
_entity_poly.pdbx_strand_id
1 'polypeptide(L)' 'MAIQKAAEDYLEAMLMMKEKHGYIRSIDIAAQLNVTKPSVTYATKRLKESGHITMDKDGLITLTESGMAIASSMLTGTRH' A
#
# COMPACT_ATOMS: atom_id res chain seq x y z
N MET A 1 -2.56 9.62 -15.66
CA MET A 1 -1.81 9.15 -15.59
C MET A 1 -1.57 8.20 -14.76
N ALA A 2 -0.99 7.63 -15.01
CA ALA A 2 -0.92 6.46 -14.31
C ALA A 2 -0.06 6.53 -13.10
N ILE A 3 -0.41 5.77 -12.13
CA ILE A 3 0.38 5.59 -10.95
C ILE A 3 1.53 4.67 -11.32
N GLN A 4 2.66 4.84 -10.68
CA GLN A 4 3.82 4.02 -10.95
C GLN A 4 3.58 2.59 -10.50
N LYS A 5 4.20 1.66 -11.21
CA LYS A 5 4.04 0.25 -10.89
C LYS A 5 4.44 -0.07 -9.45
N ALA A 6 5.51 0.54 -8.98
CA ALA A 6 5.93 0.30 -7.60
C ALA A 6 4.86 0.70 -6.61
N ALA A 7 4.21 1.85 -6.86
CA ALA A 7 3.13 2.29 -5.98
C ALA A 7 1.96 1.31 -6.02
N GLU A 8 1.66 0.77 -7.18
CA GLU A 8 0.60 -0.23 -7.32
C GLU A 8 0.94 -1.48 -6.50
N ASP A 9 2.17 -1.94 -6.60
CA ASP A 9 2.60 -3.12 -5.85
C ASP A 9 2.48 -2.90 -4.36
N TYR A 10 2.84 -1.71 -3.89
CA TYR A 10 2.72 -1.39 -2.46
C TYR A 10 1.26 -1.37 -2.03
N LEU A 11 0.40 -0.76 -2.83
CA LEU A 11 -1.02 -0.70 -2.49
C LEU A 11 -1.65 -2.10 -2.46
N GLU A 12 -1.28 -2.93 -3.41
CA GLU A 12 -1.78 -4.30 -3.45
C GLU A 12 -1.34 -5.07 -2.21
N ALA A 13 -0.07 -4.96 -1.84
CA ALA A 13 0.45 -5.63 -0.65
C ALA A 13 -0.27 -5.13 0.59
N MET A 14 -0.54 -3.84 0.65
CA MET A 14 -1.25 -3.26 1.79
C MET A 14 -2.65 -3.83 1.94
N LEU A 15 -3.37 -3.96 0.82
CA LEU A 15 -4.71 -4.52 0.89
C LEU A 15 -4.68 -5.98 1.31
N MET A 16 -3.74 -6.74 0.78
CA MET A 16 -3.59 -8.13 1.17
C MET A 16 -3.31 -8.27 2.66
N MET A 17 -2.46 -7.42 3.21
CA MET A 17 -2.17 -7.44 4.62
C MET A 17 -3.37 -7.08 5.46
N LYS A 18 -4.12 -6.07 5.01
CA LYS A 18 -5.32 -5.68 5.73
C LYS A 18 -6.31 -6.83 5.82
N GLU A 19 -6.48 -7.55 4.72
CA GLU A 19 -7.39 -8.68 4.70
C GLU A 19 -6.88 -9.85 5.53
N LYS A 20 -5.57 -10.06 5.53
CA LYS A 20 -4.97 -11.18 6.22
C LYS A 20 -4.82 -10.94 7.71
N HIS A 21 -4.36 -9.75 8.09
CA HIS A 21 -4.05 -9.43 9.48
C HIS A 21 -5.02 -8.45 10.13
N GLY A 22 -5.76 -7.70 9.32
CA GLY A 22 -6.64 -6.66 9.83
C GLY A 22 -5.94 -5.33 10.06
N TYR A 23 -4.64 -5.26 9.75
CA TYR A 23 -3.87 -4.02 9.88
C TYR A 23 -2.72 -4.04 8.87
N ILE A 24 -2.12 -2.87 8.67
CA ILE A 24 -1.03 -2.71 7.72
C ILE A 24 0.12 -2.01 8.42
N ARG A 25 1.32 -2.59 8.34
CA ARG A 25 2.52 -2.01 8.95
C ARG A 25 3.65 -2.01 7.91
N SER A 26 4.48 -0.96 7.98
CA SER A 26 5.58 -0.81 7.04
C SER A 26 6.54 -1.99 7.07
N ILE A 27 6.83 -2.49 8.26
CA ILE A 27 7.78 -3.59 8.40
C ILE A 27 7.25 -4.85 7.71
N ASP A 28 5.95 -5.06 7.77
CA ASP A 28 5.35 -6.22 7.12
C ASP A 28 5.41 -6.07 5.59
N ILE A 29 5.24 -4.84 5.10
CA ILE A 29 5.35 -4.59 3.68
C ILE A 29 6.76 -4.89 3.19
N ALA A 30 7.77 -4.48 3.95
CA ALA A 30 9.15 -4.74 3.59
C ALA A 30 9.41 -6.24 3.46
N ALA A 31 8.88 -7.01 4.39
CA ALA A 31 9.03 -8.46 4.35
C ALA A 31 8.27 -9.08 3.19
N GLN A 32 7.05 -8.61 2.97
CA GLN A 32 6.17 -9.14 1.93
C GLN A 32 6.78 -8.94 0.54
N LEU A 33 7.29 -7.74 0.28
CA LEU A 33 7.83 -7.39 -1.03
C LEU A 33 9.32 -7.64 -1.15
N ASN A 34 9.96 -8.04 -0.06
CA ASN A 34 11.40 -8.31 -0.05
C ASN A 34 12.18 -7.06 -0.47
N VAL A 35 11.83 -5.94 0.14
CA VAL A 35 12.50 -4.67 -0.12
C VAL A 35 13.04 -4.11 1.19
N THR A 36 13.88 -3.09 1.10
CA THR A 36 14.48 -2.49 2.28
C THR A 36 13.48 -1.56 2.97
N LYS A 37 13.73 -1.31 4.26
CA LYS A 37 12.90 -0.39 5.02
C LYS A 37 12.91 1.02 4.43
N PRO A 38 14.06 1.58 4.03
CA PRO A 38 14.06 2.90 3.40
C PRO A 38 13.20 2.97 2.15
N SER A 39 13.17 1.89 1.38
CA SER A 39 12.32 1.85 0.18
C SER A 39 10.84 1.93 0.56
N VAL A 40 10.44 1.19 1.59
CA VAL A 40 9.06 1.22 2.05
C VAL A 40 8.72 2.61 2.60
N THR A 41 9.63 3.20 3.37
CA THR A 41 9.40 4.51 3.93
C THR A 41 9.20 5.55 2.82
N TYR A 42 10.04 5.48 1.80
CA TYR A 42 9.91 6.40 0.68
C TYR A 42 8.56 6.22 -0.03
N ALA A 43 8.20 4.98 -0.30
CA ALA A 43 6.96 4.69 -1.00
C ALA A 43 5.74 5.10 -0.19
N THR A 44 5.73 4.81 1.11
CA THR A 44 4.59 5.18 1.95
C THR A 44 4.46 6.69 2.06
N LYS A 45 5.59 7.39 2.11
CA LYS A 45 5.56 8.84 2.15
C LYS A 45 4.90 9.40 0.89
N ARG A 46 5.28 8.87 -0.27
CA ARG A 46 4.70 9.32 -1.52
C ARG A 46 3.22 8.99 -1.62
N LEU A 47 2.84 7.81 -1.16
CA LEU A 47 1.44 7.41 -1.19
C LEU A 47 0.59 8.28 -0.26
N LYS A 48 1.16 8.67 0.89
CA LYS A 48 0.47 9.59 1.79
C LYS A 48 0.28 10.95 1.12
N GLU A 49 1.31 11.43 0.47
CA GLU A 49 1.25 12.73 -0.19
C GLU A 49 0.24 12.73 -1.33
N SER A 50 0.09 11.59 -1.98
CA SER A 50 -0.87 11.44 -3.07
C SER A 50 -2.29 11.22 -2.57
N GLY A 51 -2.46 10.97 -1.27
CA GLY A 51 -3.77 10.78 -0.70
C GLY A 51 -4.32 9.37 -0.81
N HIS A 52 -3.46 8.40 -1.13
CA HIS A 52 -3.90 7.02 -1.26
C HIS A 52 -3.88 6.26 0.06
N ILE A 53 -3.09 6.72 1.01
CA ILE A 53 -3.03 6.10 2.34
C ILE A 53 -2.90 7.17 3.41
N THR A 54 -3.17 6.78 4.64
CA THR A 54 -2.88 7.60 5.81
C THR A 54 -2.07 6.76 6.77
N MET A 55 -1.37 7.41 7.68
CA MET A 55 -0.58 6.72 8.67
C MET A 55 -0.75 7.42 10.01
N ASP A 56 -1.01 6.65 11.06
CA ASP A 56 -1.16 7.25 12.37
C ASP A 56 0.19 7.30 13.08
N LYS A 57 0.18 7.80 14.30
CA LYS A 57 1.42 8.00 15.05
C LYS A 57 2.08 6.67 15.44
N ASP A 58 1.34 5.61 15.43
CA ASP A 58 1.86 4.27 15.77
C ASP A 58 2.46 3.58 14.54
N GLY A 59 2.40 4.23 13.39
CA GLY A 59 2.92 3.65 12.17
C GLY A 59 1.98 2.71 11.47
N LEU A 60 0.72 2.66 11.90
CA LEU A 60 -0.28 1.85 11.23
C LEU A 60 -0.79 2.59 10.01
N ILE A 61 -0.88 1.88 8.92
CA ILE A 61 -1.28 2.45 7.63
C ILE A 61 -2.73 2.11 7.37
N THR A 62 -3.47 3.08 6.85
CA THR A 62 -4.85 2.87 6.46
C THR A 62 -4.99 3.28 5.00
N LEU A 63 -5.64 2.43 4.21
CA LEU A 63 -5.94 2.78 2.82
C LEU A 63 -7.10 3.75 2.78
N THR A 64 -6.93 4.83 2.01
CA THR A 64 -8.03 5.74 1.77
C THR A 64 -8.93 5.13 0.72
N GLU A 65 -10.04 5.80 0.44
CA GLU A 65 -10.97 5.32 -0.57
C GLU A 65 -10.27 5.15 -1.92
N SER A 66 -9.45 6.12 -2.32
CA SER A 66 -8.74 6.04 -3.60
C SER A 66 -7.69 4.93 -3.57
N GLY A 67 -6.97 4.79 -2.47
CA GLY A 67 -5.98 3.72 -2.36
C GLY A 67 -6.63 2.35 -2.40
N MET A 68 -7.77 2.22 -1.73
CA MET A 68 -8.51 0.97 -1.72
C MET A 68 -9.02 0.61 -3.12
N ALA A 69 -9.51 1.61 -3.86
CA ALA A 69 -10.00 1.39 -5.21
C ALA A 69 -8.90 0.88 -6.12
N ILE A 70 -7.72 1.48 -6.04
CA ILE A 70 -6.59 1.06 -6.86
C ILE A 70 -6.15 -0.36 -6.49
N ALA A 71 -5.97 -0.61 -5.19
CA ALA A 71 -5.53 -1.91 -4.73
C ALA A 71 -6.53 -3.00 -5.07
N SER A 72 -7.79 -2.72 -4.89
CA SER A 72 -8.86 -3.68 -5.19
C SER A 72 -8.90 -4.01 -6.68
N SER A 73 -8.71 -3.01 -7.51
CA SER A 73 -8.66 -3.21 -8.95
C SER A 73 -7.53 -4.16 -9.33
N MET A 74 -6.39 -4.02 -8.68
CA MET A 74 -5.26 -4.89 -8.97
C MET A 74 -5.51 -6.31 -8.55
N LEU A 75 -6.13 -6.50 -7.38
CA LEU A 75 -6.38 -7.84 -6.86
C LEU A 75 -7.42 -8.59 -7.66
N THR A 76 -8.45 -7.90 -8.15
CA THR A 76 -9.48 -8.56 -8.92
C THR A 76 -9.00 -8.97 -10.29
N GLY A 77 -7.94 -8.37 -10.76
CA GLY A 77 -7.31 -8.78 -12.01
C GLY A 77 -8.12 -8.49 -13.23
N THR A 78 -9.14 -7.81 -13.11
CA THR A 78 -9.95 -7.69 -14.22
C THR A 78 -9.68 -6.82 -15.18
N ARG A 79 -9.74 -7.25 -15.32
CA ARG A 79 -9.67 -6.96 -16.02
C ARG A 79 -9.98 -6.69 -16.74
N HIS A 80 -10.34 -6.40 -17.18
CA HIS A 80 -10.65 -6.32 -17.79
C HIS A 80 -10.66 -5.97 -18.24
#